data_e015aa128c9efb2995b2f3f990ef778a
#
_entry.id   e015aa128c9efb2995b2f3f990ef778a
#
_cell.length_a   1.000
_cell.length_b   1.000
_cell.length_c   1.000
_cell.angle_alpha   90.00
_cell.angle_beta   90.00
_cell.angle_gamma   90.00
#
_symmetry.space_group_name_H-M   'P 1'
#
loop_
_entity.id
_entity.type
_entity.pdbx_description
1 polymer ?
#
loop_
_entity_poly.entity_id
_entity_poly.type
_entity_poly.pdbx_seq_one_letter_code
_entity_poly.pdbx_strand_id
1 'polypeptide(L)'
;MRAPVAVVATLALAGCTPLGSSGAAGTTSSNVPNASSVAQAQVTHEYPSPPPPPQTAAGAVSPAAAIAAFASEYINWTADTVSARMRALAAQSVGQARSSMELVAAQTSGDYELQRGGIANSGTVEAVAPVRGRRDQYIVVTRELTTATATTAYQGLRPAWHVALANVVQVEPGRWVVSRWQPEN
;
A
#
# COMPACT_ATOMS: atom_id res chain seq x y z
N MET A 1 24.76 -30.54 -1.93
CA MET A 1 25.68 -29.39 -1.84
C MET A 1 25.70 -28.69 -3.19
N ARG A 2 24.99 -27.59 -3.32
CA ARG A 2 25.06 -26.71 -4.51
C ARG A 2 25.09 -25.27 -3.99
N ALA A 3 26.13 -24.52 -4.34
CA ALA A 3 26.40 -23.16 -3.92
C ALA A 3 25.53 -22.15 -4.69
N PRO A 4 25.16 -21.01 -4.08
CA PRO A 4 24.49 -19.93 -4.79
C PRO A 4 25.49 -19.07 -5.57
N VAL A 5 25.15 -18.74 -6.81
CA VAL A 5 25.87 -17.79 -7.66
C VAL A 5 25.32 -16.39 -7.37
N ALA A 6 26.17 -15.54 -6.82
CA ALA A 6 25.88 -14.11 -6.66
C ALA A 6 26.24 -13.38 -7.97
N VAL A 7 25.29 -12.71 -8.59
CA VAL A 7 25.50 -11.80 -9.71
C VAL A 7 25.58 -10.37 -9.16
N VAL A 8 26.77 -9.79 -9.21
CA VAL A 8 27.04 -8.37 -8.92
C VAL A 8 26.94 -7.59 -10.22
N ALA A 9 25.94 -6.71 -10.33
CA ALA A 9 25.81 -5.77 -11.43
C ALA A 9 26.44 -4.43 -11.04
N THR A 10 27.59 -4.10 -11.65
CA THR A 10 28.28 -2.81 -11.54
C THR A 10 27.70 -1.82 -12.56
N LEU A 11 27.08 -0.74 -12.12
CA LEU A 11 26.73 0.40 -12.98
C LEU A 11 27.93 1.36 -13.07
N ALA A 12 28.44 1.57 -14.28
CA ALA A 12 29.41 2.59 -14.60
C ALA A 12 28.69 3.91 -14.93
N LEU A 13 29.02 4.98 -14.18
CA LEU A 13 28.63 6.35 -14.52
C LEU A 13 29.63 6.92 -15.53
N ALA A 14 29.16 7.23 -16.73
CA ALA A 14 29.89 7.99 -17.71
C ALA A 14 29.75 9.49 -17.47
N GLY A 15 30.81 10.16 -17.10
CA GLY A 15 30.86 11.62 -16.96
C GLY A 15 30.99 12.28 -18.35
N CYS A 16 30.14 13.28 -18.62
CA CYS A 16 30.30 14.19 -19.76
C CYS A 16 31.02 15.46 -19.31
N THR A 17 32.22 15.72 -19.83
CA THR A 17 32.90 17.00 -19.75
C THR A 17 32.45 17.89 -20.90
N PRO A 18 32.11 19.19 -20.68
CA PRO A 18 31.95 20.12 -21.78
C PRO A 18 33.28 20.81 -22.14
N LEU A 19 33.66 20.72 -23.43
CA LEU A 19 34.71 21.53 -24.02
C LEU A 19 34.25 22.98 -24.10
N GLY A 20 35.18 23.87 -23.78
CA GLY A 20 34.98 25.30 -23.89
C GLY A 20 34.96 25.80 -25.33
N SER A 21 34.27 26.92 -25.52
CA SER A 21 34.47 27.81 -26.67
C SER A 21 34.56 29.24 -26.18
N SER A 22 35.64 29.87 -26.64
CA SER A 22 36.02 31.25 -26.39
C SER A 22 35.15 32.25 -27.15
N GLY A 23 34.92 33.40 -26.55
CA GLY A 23 34.94 34.67 -27.23
C GLY A 23 33.59 35.31 -27.57
N ALA A 24 33.21 36.33 -26.81
CA ALA A 24 32.89 37.66 -27.31
C ALA A 24 32.58 38.58 -26.11
N ALA A 25 33.27 39.74 -26.06
CA ALA A 25 33.02 40.80 -25.15
C ALA A 25 31.64 41.42 -25.45
N GLY A 26 30.76 41.39 -24.48
CA GLY A 26 29.42 42.04 -24.54
C GLY A 26 29.06 42.55 -23.17
N THR A 27 29.08 43.88 -23.04
CA THR A 27 28.51 44.77 -22.00
C THR A 27 27.81 44.11 -20.83
N THR A 28 28.43 44.23 -19.66
CA THR A 28 27.85 43.95 -18.37
C THR A 28 26.66 44.89 -18.09
N SER A 29 25.48 44.41 -18.45
CA SER A 29 24.24 44.93 -17.86
C SER A 29 24.11 44.29 -16.49
N SER A 30 24.47 44.99 -15.44
CA SER A 30 24.20 44.55 -14.06
C SER A 30 22.69 44.54 -13.85
N ASN A 31 22.09 43.37 -14.11
CA ASN A 31 20.71 43.13 -13.75
C ASN A 31 20.66 42.83 -12.25
N VAL A 32 20.75 43.93 -11.44
CA VAL A 32 20.43 43.83 -10.00
C VAL A 32 18.94 43.49 -9.94
N PRO A 33 18.55 42.33 -9.43
CA PRO A 33 17.14 41.99 -9.30
C PRO A 33 16.48 43.05 -8.40
N ASN A 34 15.45 43.70 -8.93
CA ASN A 34 14.68 44.72 -8.22
C ASN A 34 14.11 44.06 -6.95
N ALA A 35 14.18 44.78 -5.81
CA ALA A 35 13.69 44.30 -4.52
C ALA A 35 12.23 43.78 -4.57
N SER A 36 11.43 44.32 -5.50
CA SER A 36 10.07 43.85 -5.78
C SER A 36 10.02 42.42 -6.37
N SER A 37 10.98 42.04 -7.22
CA SER A 37 11.03 40.67 -7.79
C SER A 37 11.47 39.63 -6.77
N VAL A 38 12.34 40.00 -5.83
CA VAL A 38 12.72 39.12 -4.72
C VAL A 38 11.56 38.96 -3.73
N ALA A 39 10.81 40.01 -3.43
CA ALA A 39 9.62 39.93 -2.58
C ALA A 39 8.51 39.10 -3.24
N GLN A 40 8.30 39.21 -4.55
CA GLN A 40 7.34 38.34 -5.28
C GLN A 40 7.79 36.90 -5.32
N ALA A 41 9.07 36.58 -5.47
CA ALA A 41 9.58 35.22 -5.43
C ALA A 41 9.41 34.57 -4.03
N GLN A 42 9.46 35.36 -2.96
CA GLN A 42 9.22 34.86 -1.60
C GLN A 42 7.74 34.59 -1.31
N VAL A 43 6.81 35.36 -1.91
CA VAL A 43 5.37 35.15 -1.73
C VAL A 43 4.84 33.95 -2.51
N THR A 44 5.52 33.54 -3.59
CA THR A 44 5.06 32.45 -4.48
C THR A 44 5.49 31.06 -4.00
N HIS A 45 6.21 30.94 -2.90
CA HIS A 45 6.71 29.66 -2.37
C HIS A 45 6.00 29.18 -1.10
N GLU A 46 4.84 29.69 -0.81
CA GLU A 46 3.98 29.07 0.19
C GLU A 46 3.37 27.80 -0.42
N TYR A 47 4.00 26.66 -0.16
CA TYR A 47 3.41 25.37 -0.51
C TYR A 47 2.05 25.28 0.18
N PRO A 48 0.98 24.97 -0.54
CA PRO A 48 -0.31 24.76 0.09
C PRO A 48 -0.15 23.68 1.17
N SER A 49 -0.70 23.94 2.34
CA SER A 49 -0.70 22.97 3.44
C SER A 49 -1.19 21.61 2.90
N PRO A 50 -0.50 20.51 3.21
CA PRO A 50 -0.94 19.20 2.77
C PRO A 50 -2.39 18.98 3.20
N PRO A 51 -3.21 18.38 2.34
CA PRO A 51 -4.61 18.10 2.68
C PRO A 51 -4.68 17.27 3.96
N PRO A 52 -5.68 17.50 4.81
CA PRO A 52 -5.85 16.69 6.02
C PRO A 52 -5.92 15.21 5.64
N PRO A 53 -5.35 14.31 6.47
CA PRO A 53 -5.38 12.88 6.19
C PRO A 53 -6.82 12.40 6.01
N PRO A 54 -7.08 11.46 5.09
CA PRO A 54 -8.39 10.90 4.86
C PRO A 54 -9.00 10.36 6.16
N GLN A 55 -10.20 10.77 6.47
CA GLN A 55 -10.97 10.24 7.60
C GLN A 55 -11.89 9.13 7.14
N THR A 56 -12.17 8.17 8.02
CA THR A 56 -13.15 7.11 7.76
C THR A 56 -14.30 7.22 8.75
N ALA A 57 -15.52 7.01 8.26
CA ALA A 57 -16.71 6.87 9.10
C ALA A 57 -16.87 5.43 9.63
N ALA A 58 -16.10 4.47 9.08
CA ALA A 58 -16.13 3.08 9.50
C ALA A 58 -15.49 2.87 10.88
N GLY A 59 -15.75 1.74 11.48
CA GLY A 59 -15.14 1.31 12.72
C GLY A 59 -16.01 0.29 13.45
N ALA A 60 -15.37 -0.51 14.30
CA ALA A 60 -16.01 -1.52 15.12
C ALA A 60 -15.86 -1.18 16.61
N VAL A 61 -16.71 -1.78 17.43
CA VAL A 61 -16.80 -1.51 18.88
C VAL A 61 -15.57 -2.00 19.67
N SER A 62 -14.75 -2.86 19.08
CA SER A 62 -13.51 -3.34 19.69
C SER A 62 -12.41 -3.57 18.65
N PRO A 63 -11.13 -3.55 19.09
CA PRO A 63 -10.00 -3.88 18.23
C PRO A 63 -10.14 -5.22 17.50
N ALA A 64 -10.46 -6.27 18.25
CA ALA A 64 -10.59 -7.61 17.68
C ALA A 64 -11.72 -7.71 16.66
N ALA A 65 -12.87 -7.03 16.91
CA ALA A 65 -13.97 -6.98 15.95
C ALA A 65 -13.59 -6.22 14.67
N ALA A 66 -12.86 -5.11 14.79
CA ALA A 66 -12.36 -4.37 13.62
C ALA A 66 -11.45 -5.23 12.75
N ILE A 67 -10.52 -5.95 13.38
CA ILE A 67 -9.58 -6.83 12.68
C ILE A 67 -10.28 -8.02 12.05
N ALA A 68 -11.18 -8.69 12.78
CA ALA A 68 -11.92 -9.85 12.28
C ALA A 68 -12.77 -9.49 11.05
N ALA A 69 -13.46 -8.35 11.10
CA ALA A 69 -14.24 -7.84 9.96
C ALA A 69 -13.34 -7.54 8.75
N PHE A 70 -12.24 -6.80 8.97
CA PHE A 70 -11.27 -6.49 7.93
C PHE A 70 -10.69 -7.76 7.29
N ALA A 71 -10.20 -8.70 8.11
CA ALA A 71 -9.61 -9.94 7.65
C ALA A 71 -10.62 -10.79 6.85
N SER A 72 -11.86 -10.89 7.32
CA SER A 72 -12.93 -11.62 6.61
C SER A 72 -13.19 -11.05 5.22
N GLU A 73 -13.24 -9.73 5.07
CA GLU A 73 -13.41 -9.09 3.76
C GLU A 73 -12.14 -9.25 2.88
N TYR A 74 -10.96 -9.20 3.49
CA TYR A 74 -9.68 -9.32 2.79
C TYR A 74 -9.48 -10.70 2.15
N ILE A 75 -9.89 -11.78 2.81
CA ILE A 75 -9.67 -13.15 2.33
C ILE A 75 -10.80 -13.70 1.46
N ASN A 76 -11.98 -13.08 1.42
CA ASN A 76 -13.14 -13.59 0.70
C ASN A 76 -13.45 -12.75 -0.54
N TRP A 77 -12.96 -13.18 -1.69
CA TRP A 77 -13.15 -12.47 -2.96
C TRP A 77 -13.17 -13.41 -4.16
N THR A 78 -13.71 -12.93 -5.26
CA THR A 78 -13.61 -13.55 -6.60
C THR A 78 -12.88 -12.59 -7.54
N ALA A 79 -12.45 -13.09 -8.70
CA ALA A 79 -11.83 -12.27 -9.75
C ALA A 79 -12.66 -11.01 -10.08
N ASP A 80 -13.98 -11.14 -10.08
CA ASP A 80 -14.89 -10.03 -10.41
C ASP A 80 -15.06 -9.03 -9.26
N THR A 81 -14.84 -9.45 -8.02
CA THR A 81 -15.14 -8.64 -6.83
C THR A 81 -13.90 -8.08 -6.13
N VAL A 82 -12.71 -8.63 -6.36
CA VAL A 82 -11.49 -8.31 -5.60
C VAL A 82 -11.17 -6.81 -5.61
N SER A 83 -11.17 -6.17 -6.77
CA SER A 83 -10.86 -4.74 -6.87
C SER A 83 -11.87 -3.87 -6.10
N ALA A 84 -13.17 -4.17 -6.18
CA ALA A 84 -14.20 -3.45 -5.45
C ALA A 84 -14.11 -3.68 -3.93
N ARG A 85 -13.83 -4.91 -3.50
CA ARG A 85 -13.65 -5.24 -2.07
C ARG A 85 -12.43 -4.54 -1.47
N MET A 86 -11.31 -4.50 -2.19
CA MET A 86 -10.10 -3.80 -1.72
C MET A 86 -10.34 -2.29 -1.61
N ARG A 87 -11.10 -1.69 -2.53
CA ARG A 87 -11.53 -0.27 -2.39
C ARG A 87 -12.42 -0.06 -1.15
N ALA A 88 -13.35 -0.97 -0.89
CA ALA A 88 -14.19 -0.90 0.30
C ALA A 88 -13.37 -1.02 1.59
N LEU A 89 -12.39 -1.95 1.63
CA LEU A 89 -11.46 -2.07 2.75
C LEU A 89 -10.60 -0.82 2.93
N ALA A 90 -10.11 -0.23 1.84
CA ALA A 90 -9.37 1.04 1.90
C ALA A 90 -10.23 2.15 2.52
N ALA A 91 -11.50 2.27 2.11
CA ALA A 91 -12.43 3.25 2.66
C ALA A 91 -12.72 3.02 4.16
N GLN A 92 -12.64 1.79 4.65
CA GLN A 92 -12.90 1.39 6.04
C GLN A 92 -11.66 1.37 6.92
N SER A 93 -10.49 1.71 6.40
CA SER A 93 -9.21 1.67 7.10
C SER A 93 -8.49 3.02 7.04
N VAL A 94 -7.37 3.13 7.75
CA VAL A 94 -6.52 4.33 7.75
C VAL A 94 -5.05 3.94 7.58
N GLY A 95 -4.19 4.93 7.39
CA GLY A 95 -2.73 4.75 7.35
C GLY A 95 -2.27 3.73 6.30
N GLN A 96 -1.32 2.87 6.67
CA GLN A 96 -0.71 1.89 5.76
C GLN A 96 -1.74 0.87 5.23
N ALA A 97 -2.70 0.44 6.05
CA ALA A 97 -3.73 -0.50 5.59
C ALA A 97 -4.54 0.10 4.43
N ARG A 98 -4.97 1.36 4.53
CA ARG A 98 -5.66 2.07 3.44
C ARG A 98 -4.83 2.09 2.17
N SER A 99 -3.59 2.60 2.24
CA SER A 99 -2.74 2.74 1.06
C SER A 99 -2.43 1.39 0.40
N SER A 100 -2.23 0.34 1.20
CA SER A 100 -2.02 -1.01 0.66
C SER A 100 -3.26 -1.54 -0.05
N MET A 101 -4.45 -1.33 0.50
CA MET A 101 -5.69 -1.79 -0.13
C MET A 101 -6.02 -1.00 -1.41
N GLU A 102 -5.73 0.30 -1.45
CA GLU A 102 -5.81 1.11 -2.67
C GLU A 102 -4.88 0.58 -3.76
N LEU A 103 -3.64 0.24 -3.40
CA LEU A 103 -2.66 -0.34 -4.33
C LEU A 103 -3.15 -1.70 -4.87
N VAL A 104 -3.58 -2.61 -4.00
CA VAL A 104 -4.10 -3.92 -4.41
C VAL A 104 -5.33 -3.75 -5.29
N ALA A 105 -6.25 -2.84 -4.96
CA ALA A 105 -7.42 -2.54 -5.78
C ALA A 105 -7.03 -2.04 -7.18
N ALA A 106 -6.00 -1.22 -7.29
CA ALA A 106 -5.50 -0.73 -8.58
C ALA A 106 -4.83 -1.86 -9.38
N GLN A 107 -4.01 -2.69 -8.74
CA GLN A 107 -3.32 -3.82 -9.38
C GLN A 107 -4.29 -4.90 -9.89
N THR A 108 -5.37 -5.15 -9.15
CA THR A 108 -6.37 -6.17 -9.52
C THR A 108 -7.46 -5.62 -10.44
N SER A 109 -7.49 -4.30 -10.66
CA SER A 109 -8.47 -3.68 -11.55
C SER A 109 -8.14 -4.00 -13.01
N GLY A 110 -8.96 -4.86 -13.63
CA GLY A 110 -8.73 -5.28 -15.01
C GLY A 110 -7.63 -6.33 -15.17
N ASP A 111 -7.26 -7.02 -14.09
CA ASP A 111 -6.33 -8.15 -14.17
C ASP A 111 -6.96 -9.30 -14.98
N TYR A 112 -6.49 -9.40 -16.22
CA TYR A 112 -7.00 -10.37 -17.19
C TYR A 112 -6.77 -11.81 -16.75
N GLU A 113 -5.64 -12.10 -16.10
CA GLU A 113 -5.32 -13.47 -15.70
C GLU A 113 -6.21 -13.95 -14.54
N LEU A 114 -6.50 -13.07 -13.58
CA LEU A 114 -7.48 -13.36 -12.53
C LEU A 114 -8.86 -13.66 -13.10
N GLN A 115 -9.33 -12.80 -14.01
CA GLN A 115 -10.66 -12.94 -14.63
C GLN A 115 -10.73 -14.16 -15.53
N ARG A 116 -9.75 -14.37 -16.40
CA ARG A 116 -9.68 -15.52 -17.29
C ARG A 116 -9.59 -16.84 -16.53
N GLY A 117 -8.82 -16.87 -15.44
CA GLY A 117 -8.70 -18.05 -14.59
C GLY A 117 -9.95 -18.34 -13.76
N GLY A 118 -10.82 -17.34 -13.59
CA GLY A 118 -11.94 -17.40 -12.65
C GLY A 118 -11.46 -17.66 -11.22
N ILE A 119 -10.37 -16.95 -10.83
CA ILE A 119 -9.69 -17.18 -9.56
C ILE A 119 -10.51 -16.55 -8.42
N ALA A 120 -10.63 -17.30 -7.34
CA ALA A 120 -11.31 -16.86 -6.12
C ALA A 120 -10.55 -17.32 -4.89
N ASN A 121 -10.60 -16.54 -3.83
CA ASN A 121 -10.14 -16.92 -2.50
C ASN A 121 -11.31 -16.91 -1.52
N SER A 122 -11.34 -17.89 -0.64
CA SER A 122 -12.34 -17.98 0.42
C SER A 122 -11.71 -18.53 1.70
N GLY A 123 -12.21 -18.10 2.84
CA GLY A 123 -11.64 -18.57 4.09
C GLY A 123 -12.39 -18.10 5.31
N THR A 124 -11.84 -18.48 6.46
CA THR A 124 -12.33 -18.14 7.80
C THR A 124 -11.24 -17.50 8.64
N VAL A 125 -11.62 -16.55 9.47
CA VAL A 125 -10.75 -15.99 10.51
C VAL A 125 -10.83 -16.91 11.72
N GLU A 126 -9.76 -17.62 12.01
CA GLU A 126 -9.71 -18.63 13.07
C GLU A 126 -9.30 -18.05 14.42
N ALA A 127 -8.43 -17.02 14.41
CA ALA A 127 -8.01 -16.36 15.62
C ALA A 127 -7.60 -14.90 15.38
N VAL A 128 -7.87 -14.06 16.38
CA VAL A 128 -7.33 -12.70 16.51
C VAL A 128 -6.82 -12.58 17.94
N ALA A 129 -5.50 -12.47 18.12
CA ALA A 129 -4.86 -12.44 19.43
C ALA A 129 -3.94 -11.20 19.59
N PRO A 130 -3.98 -10.50 20.72
CA PRO A 130 -3.09 -9.37 20.95
C PRO A 130 -1.63 -9.83 21.09
N VAL A 131 -0.70 -9.05 20.55
CA VAL A 131 0.74 -9.26 20.71
C VAL A 131 1.14 -8.79 22.11
N ARG A 132 1.78 -9.67 22.86
CA ARG A 132 2.22 -9.35 24.23
C ARG A 132 3.17 -8.13 24.23
N GLY A 133 2.86 -7.15 25.07
CA GLY A 133 3.64 -5.91 25.16
C GLY A 133 3.36 -4.87 24.07
N ARG A 134 2.43 -5.13 23.16
CA ARG A 134 2.00 -4.20 22.11
C ARG A 134 0.48 -4.00 22.19
N ARG A 135 0.04 -2.80 22.57
CA ARG A 135 -1.38 -2.53 22.86
C ARG A 135 -2.28 -2.47 21.61
N ASP A 136 -1.70 -2.16 20.48
CA ASP A 136 -2.38 -1.87 19.21
C ASP A 136 -2.09 -2.92 18.12
N GLN A 137 -1.29 -3.95 18.44
CA GLN A 137 -0.87 -4.96 17.49
C GLN A 137 -1.45 -6.33 17.82
N TYR A 138 -1.88 -7.03 16.77
CA TYR A 138 -2.54 -8.32 16.85
C TYR A 138 -1.94 -9.29 15.82
N ILE A 139 -1.91 -10.57 16.20
CA ILE A 139 -1.70 -11.68 15.27
C ILE A 139 -3.09 -12.13 14.82
N VAL A 140 -3.22 -12.29 13.52
CA VAL A 140 -4.43 -12.81 12.88
C VAL A 140 -4.08 -14.14 12.21
N VAL A 141 -4.88 -15.15 12.46
CA VAL A 141 -4.74 -16.47 11.82
C VAL A 141 -5.97 -16.72 10.98
N THR A 142 -5.75 -17.01 9.70
CA THR A 142 -6.81 -17.37 8.76
C THR A 142 -6.58 -18.76 8.20
N ARG A 143 -7.65 -19.37 7.70
CA ARG A 143 -7.59 -20.62 6.96
C ARG A 143 -8.25 -20.39 5.62
N GLU A 144 -7.48 -20.48 4.55
CA GLU A 144 -7.86 -19.99 3.23
C GLU A 144 -7.74 -21.08 2.16
N LEU A 145 -8.60 -21.00 1.16
CA LEU A 145 -8.57 -21.83 -0.03
C LEU A 145 -8.68 -20.98 -1.28
N THR A 146 -7.66 -21.01 -2.12
CA THR A 146 -7.71 -20.44 -3.45
C THR A 146 -8.23 -21.48 -4.44
N THR A 147 -9.19 -21.10 -5.26
CA THR A 147 -9.80 -21.93 -6.31
C THR A 147 -9.77 -21.22 -7.65
N ALA A 148 -9.92 -21.98 -8.74
CA ALA A 148 -10.10 -21.43 -10.07
C ALA A 148 -11.08 -22.29 -10.86
N THR A 149 -11.86 -21.66 -11.73
CA THR A 149 -12.88 -22.34 -12.54
C THR A 149 -12.41 -22.67 -13.96
N ALA A 150 -11.46 -21.89 -14.49
CA ALA A 150 -11.02 -22.00 -15.88
C ALA A 150 -9.53 -22.37 -16.05
N THR A 151 -8.85 -22.76 -14.98
CA THR A 151 -7.47 -23.24 -15.00
C THR A 151 -7.28 -24.41 -14.05
N THR A 152 -6.35 -25.30 -14.37
CA THR A 152 -5.98 -26.43 -13.51
C THR A 152 -4.96 -26.08 -12.45
N ALA A 153 -4.41 -24.85 -12.47
CA ALA A 153 -3.31 -24.42 -11.59
C ALA A 153 -3.63 -24.54 -10.09
N TYR A 154 -4.91 -24.43 -9.72
CA TYR A 154 -5.36 -24.47 -8.33
C TYR A 154 -6.15 -25.73 -7.98
N GLN A 155 -6.18 -26.74 -8.89
CA GLN A 155 -6.90 -27.98 -8.64
C GLN A 155 -6.19 -28.81 -7.56
N GLY A 156 -6.99 -29.37 -6.65
CA GLY A 156 -6.48 -30.24 -5.58
C GLY A 156 -5.80 -29.50 -4.43
N LEU A 157 -5.75 -28.16 -4.44
CA LEU A 157 -5.29 -27.41 -3.28
C LEU A 157 -6.19 -27.70 -2.07
N ARG A 158 -5.57 -27.73 -0.92
CA ARG A 158 -6.27 -27.84 0.37
C ARG A 158 -6.22 -26.50 1.08
N PRO A 159 -7.20 -26.20 1.97
CA PRO A 159 -7.12 -25.01 2.79
C PRO A 159 -5.80 -24.92 3.54
N ALA A 160 -5.14 -23.76 3.44
CA ALA A 160 -3.87 -23.46 4.08
C ALA A 160 -4.06 -22.46 5.23
N TRP A 161 -3.15 -22.50 6.19
CA TRP A 161 -3.08 -21.56 7.28
C TRP A 161 -2.22 -20.38 6.88
N HIS A 162 -2.72 -19.17 7.14
CA HIS A 162 -1.98 -17.94 6.92
C HIS A 162 -1.98 -17.11 8.20
N VAL A 163 -0.93 -16.31 8.35
CA VAL A 163 -0.75 -15.41 9.49
C VAL A 163 -0.59 -13.99 8.98
N ALA A 164 -1.17 -13.04 9.67
CA ALA A 164 -0.94 -11.63 9.41
C ALA A 164 -0.71 -10.86 10.71
N LEU A 165 0.04 -9.78 10.65
CA LEU A 165 0.12 -8.77 11.71
C LEU A 165 -0.81 -7.61 11.36
N ALA A 166 -1.66 -7.23 12.32
CA ALA A 166 -2.56 -6.10 12.19
C ALA A 166 -2.32 -5.08 13.29
N ASN A 167 -2.36 -3.78 12.95
CA ASN A 167 -2.46 -2.73 13.94
C ASN A 167 -3.81 -2.03 13.82
N VAL A 168 -4.32 -1.56 14.94
CA VAL A 168 -5.56 -0.80 15.03
C VAL A 168 -5.34 0.54 15.68
N VAL A 169 -6.21 1.48 15.34
CA VAL A 169 -6.30 2.78 16.02
C VAL A 169 -7.75 3.08 16.36
N GLN A 170 -7.93 3.80 17.44
CA GLN A 170 -9.23 4.32 17.81
C GLN A 170 -9.43 5.67 17.11
N VAL A 171 -10.38 5.76 16.20
CA VAL A 171 -10.67 7.00 15.45
C VAL A 171 -11.65 7.90 16.19
N GLU A 172 -12.52 7.29 17.00
CA GLU A 172 -13.43 7.97 17.92
C GLU A 172 -13.65 7.07 19.14
N PRO A 173 -14.12 7.59 20.26
CA PRO A 173 -14.45 6.79 21.45
C PRO A 173 -15.32 5.57 21.08
N GLY A 174 -14.81 4.37 21.34
CA GLY A 174 -15.49 3.11 21.02
C GLY A 174 -15.50 2.72 19.54
N ARG A 175 -14.74 3.42 18.67
CA ARG A 175 -14.69 3.12 17.24
C ARG A 175 -13.26 2.81 16.78
N TRP A 176 -13.01 1.55 16.49
CA TRP A 176 -11.69 1.03 16.10
C TRP A 176 -11.64 0.69 14.62
N VAL A 177 -10.52 1.00 13.97
CA VAL A 177 -10.24 0.69 12.57
C VAL A 177 -8.85 0.11 12.40
N VAL A 178 -8.63 -0.67 11.35
CA VAL A 178 -7.31 -1.20 10.99
C VAL A 178 -6.47 -0.08 10.38
N SER A 179 -5.25 0.08 10.88
CA SER A 179 -4.29 1.09 10.43
C SER A 179 -3.08 0.49 9.72
N ARG A 180 -2.79 -0.79 9.97
CA ARG A 180 -1.75 -1.57 9.31
C ARG A 180 -2.22 -3.00 9.12
N TRP A 181 -1.93 -3.55 7.95
CA TRP A 181 -2.16 -4.94 7.61
C TRP A 181 -0.93 -5.50 6.90
N GLN A 182 -0.36 -6.56 7.45
CA GLN A 182 0.86 -7.17 6.94
C GLN A 182 0.72 -8.69 6.96
N PRO A 183 0.39 -9.31 5.83
CA PRO A 183 0.49 -10.76 5.68
C PRO A 183 1.94 -11.22 5.87
N GLU A 184 2.12 -12.29 6.63
CA GLU A 184 3.41 -12.97 6.81
C GLU A 184 3.47 -14.16 5.84
N ASN A 185 4.56 -14.25 5.07
CA ASN A 185 4.79 -15.32 4.09
C ASN A 185 5.66 -16.44 4.68
#